data_eaffa7a191b8c77656514118b5ffad7b
#
_entry.id   eaffa7a191b8c77656514118b5ffad7b
#
_cell.length_a   1.000
_cell.length_b   1.000
_cell.length_c   1.000
_cell.angle_alpha   90.00
_cell.angle_beta   90.00
_cell.angle_gamma   90.00
#
_symmetry.space_group_name_H-M   'P 1'
#
loop_
_entity.id
_entity.type
_entity.pdbx_description
1 polymer ?
#
loop_
_entity_poly.entity_id
_entity_poly.type
_entity_poly.pdbx_seq_one_letter_code
_entity_poly.pdbx_strand_id
1 'polypeptide(L)'
;MASNVYDNLLALGVTVDMITCIVDHKKRYIDKRSGHQLLRVDERLPFNKVEVSRDFSLYDAIMISDYDKGLLTYQDIELIISQAGNVPVFIDTKKKDLARFEGAVLKLNNIEWESRTSDHSDCIVTRGKDDITYKGNTYKTPKVNAHDVCGAGDTFFAAYVYSSDINFALKAASITVQHIGVYSPSLKEIQQ
;
A
#
# COMPACT_ATOMS: atom_id res chain seq x y z
N MET A 1 0.71 -0.65 8.77
CA MET A 1 0.97 -0.56 7.34
C MET A 1 0.76 -1.92 6.72
N ALA A 2 1.65 -2.92 6.68
CA ALA A 2 1.22 -4.23 6.18
C ALA A 2 -0.07 -4.74 6.86
N SER A 3 -0.21 -4.57 8.17
CA SER A 3 -1.47 -4.85 8.89
C SER A 3 -2.66 -4.03 8.40
N ASN A 4 -2.46 -2.74 8.06
CA ASN A 4 -3.55 -1.92 7.51
C ASN A 4 -3.99 -2.39 6.12
N VAL A 5 -3.04 -2.78 5.28
CA VAL A 5 -3.34 -3.41 3.98
C VAL A 5 -4.11 -4.71 4.17
N TYR A 6 -3.66 -5.55 5.11
CA TYR A 6 -4.33 -6.80 5.48
C TYR A 6 -5.79 -6.56 5.93
N ASP A 7 -6.01 -5.60 6.85
CA ASP A 7 -7.34 -5.25 7.35
C ASP A 7 -8.26 -4.75 6.22
N ASN A 8 -7.73 -3.97 5.27
CA ASN A 8 -8.49 -3.52 4.10
C ASN A 8 -8.89 -4.69 3.18
N LEU A 9 -7.99 -5.64 2.91
CA LEU A 9 -8.31 -6.81 2.11
C LEU A 9 -9.37 -7.69 2.78
N LEU A 10 -9.29 -7.89 4.11
CA LEU A 10 -10.33 -8.60 4.86
C LEU A 10 -11.69 -7.90 4.78
N ALA A 11 -11.72 -6.56 4.88
CA ALA A 11 -12.95 -5.76 4.76
C ALA A 11 -13.59 -5.87 3.36
N LEU A 12 -12.79 -6.16 2.33
CA LEU A 12 -13.25 -6.46 0.97
C LEU A 12 -13.68 -7.92 0.78
N GLY A 13 -13.55 -8.77 1.81
CA GLY A 13 -13.93 -10.19 1.75
C GLY A 13 -12.87 -11.10 1.13
N VAL A 14 -11.62 -10.65 1.03
CA VAL A 14 -10.50 -11.42 0.48
C VAL A 14 -9.92 -12.34 1.55
N THR A 15 -9.60 -13.58 1.18
CA THR A 15 -8.77 -14.46 2.01
C THR A 15 -7.31 -14.08 1.84
N VAL A 16 -6.61 -13.82 2.92
CA VAL A 16 -5.23 -13.31 2.89
C VAL A 16 -4.30 -14.22 3.69
N ASP A 17 -3.24 -14.66 3.04
CA ASP A 17 -2.09 -15.28 3.71
C ASP A 17 -1.01 -14.20 3.90
N MET A 18 -0.85 -13.71 5.13
CA MET A 18 0.04 -12.60 5.43
C MET A 18 1.37 -13.09 6.00
N ILE A 19 2.46 -12.75 5.29
CA ILE A 19 3.82 -12.96 5.77
C ILE A 19 4.37 -11.63 6.26
N THR A 20 4.65 -11.54 7.52
CA THR A 20 5.24 -10.35 8.14
C THR A 20 6.05 -10.73 9.37
N CYS A 21 6.85 -9.79 9.84
CA CYS A 21 7.42 -9.85 11.17
C CYS A 21 7.02 -8.60 11.95
N ILE A 22 6.89 -8.70 13.25
CA ILE A 22 6.63 -7.54 14.11
C ILE A 22 7.92 -6.74 14.18
N VAL A 23 7.95 -5.59 13.52
CA VAL A 23 9.18 -4.81 13.35
C VAL A 23 9.13 -3.49 14.08
N ASP A 24 7.96 -2.87 14.20
CA ASP A 24 7.84 -1.51 14.72
C ASP A 24 6.59 -1.31 15.57
N HIS A 25 6.78 -0.67 16.71
CA HIS A 25 5.70 -0.03 17.45
C HIS A 25 5.68 1.47 17.15
N LYS A 26 4.52 1.97 16.73
CA LYS A 26 4.31 3.40 16.50
C LYS A 26 3.36 3.95 17.55
N LYS A 27 3.89 4.69 18.51
CA LYS A 27 3.12 5.36 19.57
C LYS A 27 2.89 6.82 19.17
N ARG A 28 1.63 7.24 19.15
CA ARG A 28 1.26 8.65 18.96
C ARG A 28 0.69 9.20 20.26
N TYR A 29 1.25 10.30 20.71
CA TYR A 29 0.74 11.06 21.84
C TYR A 29 -0.08 12.21 21.28
N ILE A 30 -1.37 12.20 21.59
CA ILE A 30 -2.33 13.15 21.04
C ILE A 30 -2.88 13.97 22.24
N ASP A 31 -2.87 15.29 22.12
CA ASP A 31 -3.53 16.15 23.09
C ASP A 31 -5.04 15.91 23.05
N LYS A 32 -5.60 15.51 24.18
CA LYS A 32 -7.03 15.16 24.30
C LYS A 32 -7.98 16.33 24.02
N ARG A 33 -7.51 17.59 24.24
CA ARG A 33 -8.35 18.79 24.07
C ARG A 33 -8.37 19.28 22.64
N SER A 34 -7.22 19.34 21.99
CA SER A 34 -7.06 19.90 20.65
C SER A 34 -7.09 18.85 19.54
N GLY A 35 -6.93 17.55 19.87
CA GLY A 35 -6.73 16.50 18.90
C GLY A 35 -5.37 16.52 18.19
N HIS A 36 -4.48 17.45 18.56
CA HIS A 36 -3.17 17.59 17.93
C HIS A 36 -2.22 16.47 18.35
N GLN A 37 -1.49 15.92 17.39
CA GLN A 37 -0.39 15.00 17.69
C GLN A 37 0.79 15.78 18.25
N LEU A 38 1.13 15.50 19.52
CA LEU A 38 2.25 16.15 20.22
C LEU A 38 3.58 15.49 19.95
N LEU A 39 3.58 14.14 19.88
CA LEU A 39 4.79 13.35 19.72
C LEU A 39 4.44 12.03 19.02
N ARG A 40 5.37 11.57 18.19
CA ARG A 40 5.37 10.21 17.64
C ARG A 40 6.68 9.53 18.03
N VAL A 41 6.58 8.33 18.60
CA VAL A 41 7.71 7.46 18.90
C VAL A 41 7.62 6.24 18.02
N ASP A 42 8.63 6.02 17.19
CA ASP A 42 8.80 4.82 16.38
C ASP A 42 9.87 3.95 17.03
N GLU A 43 9.43 2.85 17.65
CA GLU A 43 10.31 1.89 18.33
C GLU A 43 10.55 0.72 17.35
N ARG A 44 11.82 0.53 16.98
CA ARG A 44 12.22 -0.52 16.08
C ARG A 44 12.62 -1.77 16.86
N LEU A 45 11.95 -2.88 16.59
CA LEU A 45 12.29 -4.17 17.17
C LEU A 45 13.20 -4.98 16.22
N PRO A 46 14.09 -5.82 16.75
CA PRO A 46 14.83 -6.77 15.94
C PRO A 46 13.85 -7.72 15.23
N PHE A 47 14.16 -8.09 13.99
CA PHE A 47 13.33 -9.00 13.20
C PHE A 47 14.19 -10.10 12.58
N ASN A 48 13.59 -11.27 12.38
CA ASN A 48 14.19 -12.35 11.61
C ASN A 48 13.91 -12.14 10.12
N LYS A 49 14.84 -12.55 9.26
CA LYS A 49 14.63 -12.55 7.82
C LYS A 49 13.42 -13.41 7.49
N VAL A 50 12.55 -12.89 6.62
CA VAL A 50 11.39 -13.63 6.14
C VAL A 50 11.82 -14.53 4.99
N GLU A 51 11.37 -15.79 5.00
CA GLU A 51 11.51 -16.68 3.87
C GLU A 51 10.50 -16.28 2.78
N VAL A 52 11.02 -15.92 1.62
CA VAL A 52 10.23 -15.40 0.49
C VAL A 52 10.00 -16.44 -0.61
N SER A 53 10.77 -17.54 -0.61
CA SER A 53 10.63 -18.61 -1.60
C SER A 53 9.43 -19.49 -1.29
N ARG A 54 8.46 -19.58 -2.21
CA ARG A 54 7.28 -20.46 -2.08
C ARG A 54 6.61 -20.69 -3.42
N ASP A 55 5.67 -21.63 -3.43
CA ASP A 55 4.77 -21.82 -4.56
C ASP A 55 3.65 -20.78 -4.49
N PHE A 56 3.62 -19.89 -5.48
CA PHE A 56 2.59 -18.84 -5.61
C PHE A 56 1.40 -19.25 -6.49
N SER A 57 1.42 -20.44 -7.10
CA SER A 57 0.39 -20.87 -8.07
C SER A 57 -1.03 -20.98 -7.48
N LEU A 58 -1.14 -21.02 -6.15
CA LEU A 58 -2.42 -21.09 -5.42
C LEU A 58 -3.03 -19.73 -5.08
N TYR A 59 -2.36 -18.64 -5.46
CA TYR A 59 -2.80 -17.27 -5.14
C TYR A 59 -3.30 -16.56 -6.39
N ASP A 60 -4.32 -15.71 -6.23
CA ASP A 60 -4.85 -14.86 -7.28
C ASP A 60 -4.00 -13.60 -7.51
N ALA A 61 -3.28 -13.16 -6.48
CA ALA A 61 -2.38 -12.01 -6.53
C ALA A 61 -1.32 -12.07 -5.42
N ILE A 62 -0.18 -11.43 -5.65
CA ILE A 62 0.86 -11.20 -4.66
C ILE A 62 0.95 -9.71 -4.39
N MET A 63 0.92 -9.33 -3.13
CA MET A 63 0.98 -7.95 -2.69
C MET A 63 2.15 -7.71 -1.76
N ILE A 64 3.03 -6.78 -2.12
CA ILE A 64 4.21 -6.42 -1.33
C ILE A 64 4.04 -4.99 -0.81
N SER A 65 4.05 -4.83 0.52
CA SER A 65 4.06 -3.53 1.20
C SER A 65 5.41 -3.34 1.87
N ASP A 66 6.36 -2.71 1.17
CA ASP A 66 7.74 -2.56 1.59
C ASP A 66 8.08 -1.10 1.94
N TYR A 67 8.40 -0.87 3.20
CA TYR A 67 8.81 0.44 3.72
C TYR A 67 10.31 0.66 3.71
N ASP A 68 11.06 -0.20 3.01
CA ASP A 68 12.52 -0.17 2.92
C ASP A 68 13.22 -0.12 4.29
N LYS A 69 12.70 -0.91 5.22
CA LYS A 69 13.26 -1.04 6.57
C LYS A 69 14.16 -2.26 6.75
N GLY A 70 14.55 -2.89 5.65
CA GLY A 70 15.48 -4.01 5.61
C GLY A 70 14.82 -5.39 5.76
N LEU A 71 13.48 -5.48 5.80
CA LEU A 71 12.79 -6.77 5.82
C LEU A 71 12.95 -7.52 4.49
N LEU A 72 12.75 -6.81 3.39
CA LEU A 72 12.95 -7.32 2.03
C LEU A 72 14.09 -6.56 1.36
N THR A 73 15.04 -7.29 0.80
CA THR A 73 16.06 -6.73 -0.10
C THR A 73 15.50 -6.59 -1.51
N TYR A 74 16.22 -5.93 -2.41
CA TYR A 74 15.89 -5.93 -3.84
C TYR A 74 15.85 -7.35 -4.41
N GLN A 75 16.82 -8.18 -4.04
CA GLN A 75 16.91 -9.56 -4.48
C GLN A 75 15.74 -10.42 -3.99
N ASP A 76 15.25 -10.18 -2.77
CA ASP A 76 14.08 -10.88 -2.26
C ASP A 76 12.82 -10.56 -3.08
N ILE A 77 12.64 -9.28 -3.47
CA ILE A 77 11.50 -8.85 -4.30
C ILE A 77 11.63 -9.39 -5.74
N GLU A 78 12.81 -9.32 -6.33
CA GLU A 78 13.10 -9.91 -7.65
C GLU A 78 12.82 -11.43 -7.66
N LEU A 79 13.20 -12.13 -6.60
CA LEU A 79 12.91 -13.55 -6.45
C LEU A 79 11.40 -13.83 -6.40
N ILE A 80 10.64 -13.06 -5.62
CA ILE A 80 9.18 -13.16 -5.57
C ILE A 80 8.59 -12.95 -6.98
N ILE A 81 8.98 -11.91 -7.69
CA ILE A 81 8.50 -11.62 -9.04
C ILE A 81 8.82 -12.79 -9.98
N SER A 82 10.03 -13.33 -9.92
CA SER A 82 10.46 -14.44 -10.79
C SER A 82 9.70 -15.74 -10.51
N GLN A 83 9.32 -15.99 -9.25
CA GLN A 83 8.57 -17.18 -8.83
C GLN A 83 7.06 -17.03 -8.99
N ALA A 84 6.56 -15.82 -9.19
CA ALA A 84 5.13 -15.54 -9.33
C ALA A 84 4.51 -16.17 -10.59
N GLY A 85 5.31 -16.40 -11.62
CA GLY A 85 4.81 -16.97 -12.89
C GLY A 85 3.75 -16.07 -13.52
N ASN A 86 2.52 -16.55 -13.62
CA ASN A 86 1.37 -15.80 -14.15
C ASN A 86 0.58 -15.03 -13.06
N VAL A 87 0.94 -15.19 -11.79
CA VAL A 87 0.26 -14.50 -10.69
C VAL A 87 0.70 -13.03 -10.67
N PRO A 88 -0.21 -12.06 -10.76
CA PRO A 88 0.14 -10.65 -10.80
C PRO A 88 0.78 -10.21 -9.47
N VAL A 89 1.85 -9.44 -9.56
CA VAL A 89 2.58 -8.89 -8.41
C VAL A 89 2.34 -7.39 -8.33
N PHE A 90 1.93 -6.93 -7.16
CA PHE A 90 1.69 -5.53 -6.85
C PHE A 90 2.61 -5.07 -5.73
N ILE A 91 3.24 -3.91 -5.87
CA ILE A 91 4.25 -3.44 -4.92
C ILE A 91 3.99 -1.99 -4.53
N ASP A 92 3.90 -1.73 -3.23
CA ASP A 92 4.02 -0.41 -2.61
C ASP A 92 5.36 -0.36 -1.89
N THR A 93 6.32 0.41 -2.40
CA THR A 93 7.69 0.41 -1.90
C THR A 93 8.29 1.80 -1.79
N LYS A 94 9.24 1.95 -0.88
CA LYS A 94 10.12 3.12 -0.75
C LYS A 94 11.49 2.93 -1.40
N LYS A 95 11.72 1.79 -2.03
CA LYS A 95 12.93 1.56 -2.82
C LYS A 95 12.93 2.44 -4.07
N LYS A 96 14.11 2.88 -4.48
CA LYS A 96 14.27 3.91 -5.51
C LYS A 96 14.63 3.38 -6.90
N ASP A 97 15.31 2.25 -6.96
CA ASP A 97 15.67 1.61 -8.22
C ASP A 97 14.52 0.72 -8.69
N LEU A 98 13.58 1.35 -9.40
CA LEU A 98 12.30 0.74 -9.78
C LEU A 98 12.43 -0.23 -10.97
N ALA A 99 13.44 -0.03 -11.83
CA ALA A 99 13.69 -0.92 -12.97
C ALA A 99 13.95 -2.38 -12.56
N ARG A 100 14.33 -2.60 -11.31
CA ARG A 100 14.53 -3.93 -10.74
C ARG A 100 13.23 -4.72 -10.48
N PHE A 101 12.08 -4.06 -10.61
CA PHE A 101 10.77 -4.67 -10.33
C PHE A 101 9.97 -4.90 -11.60
N GLU A 102 10.64 -5.07 -12.75
CA GLU A 102 10.00 -5.36 -14.02
C GLU A 102 9.07 -6.58 -13.90
N GLY A 103 7.87 -6.48 -14.48
CA GLY A 103 6.82 -7.50 -14.35
C GLY A 103 5.84 -7.30 -13.18
N ALA A 104 6.08 -6.31 -12.32
CA ALA A 104 5.14 -5.95 -11.26
C ALA A 104 4.42 -4.63 -11.55
N VAL A 105 3.26 -4.41 -10.92
CA VAL A 105 2.57 -3.11 -10.88
C VAL A 105 3.01 -2.37 -9.63
N LEU A 106 3.55 -1.17 -9.78
CA LEU A 106 4.01 -0.35 -8.66
C LEU A 106 2.96 0.69 -8.28
N LYS A 107 2.75 0.87 -6.98
CA LYS A 107 2.03 2.04 -6.45
C LYS A 107 3.02 2.88 -5.66
N LEU A 108 3.13 4.15 -6.01
CA LEU A 108 4.05 5.12 -5.43
C LEU A 108 3.28 6.39 -5.05
N ASN A 109 3.71 7.07 -3.98
CA ASN A 109 3.29 8.44 -3.76
C ASN A 109 4.21 9.41 -4.55
N ASN A 110 3.85 10.70 -4.57
CA ASN A 110 4.61 11.70 -5.32
C ASN A 110 6.08 11.80 -4.85
N ILE A 111 6.35 11.69 -3.55
CA ILE A 111 7.71 11.78 -2.99
C ILE A 111 8.55 10.58 -3.44
N GLU A 112 7.98 9.39 -3.41
CA GLU A 112 8.62 8.15 -3.88
C GLU A 112 8.90 8.23 -5.38
N TRP A 113 7.93 8.70 -6.16
CA TRP A 113 8.08 8.90 -7.60
C TRP A 113 9.21 9.89 -7.94
N GLU A 114 9.25 11.05 -7.29
CA GLU A 114 10.27 12.08 -7.53
C GLU A 114 11.68 11.66 -7.08
N SER A 115 11.76 10.76 -6.08
CA SER A 115 13.04 10.30 -5.53
C SER A 115 13.59 9.04 -6.18
N ARG A 116 12.91 8.49 -7.21
CA ARG A 116 13.36 7.28 -7.92
C ARG A 116 14.68 7.51 -8.65
N THR A 117 15.46 6.46 -8.80
CA THR A 117 16.75 6.48 -9.51
C THR A 117 16.67 5.79 -10.88
N SER A 118 15.58 5.09 -11.16
CA SER A 118 15.28 4.48 -12.45
C SER A 118 13.78 4.54 -12.73
N ASP A 119 13.41 4.44 -14.01
CA ASP A 119 12.02 4.41 -14.44
C ASP A 119 11.44 2.98 -14.44
N HIS A 120 10.11 2.91 -14.39
CA HIS A 120 9.35 1.67 -14.50
C HIS A 120 8.05 1.94 -15.27
N SER A 121 7.68 1.04 -16.17
CA SER A 121 6.58 1.26 -17.12
C SER A 121 5.19 1.18 -16.49
N ASP A 122 5.02 0.41 -15.41
CA ASP A 122 3.73 0.13 -14.80
C ASP A 122 3.62 0.72 -13.37
N CYS A 123 3.56 2.07 -13.31
CA CYS A 123 3.48 2.82 -12.06
C CYS A 123 2.18 3.60 -11.90
N ILE A 124 1.47 3.36 -10.79
CA ILE A 124 0.37 4.19 -10.29
C ILE A 124 0.99 5.24 -9.37
N VAL A 125 0.89 6.51 -9.74
CA VAL A 125 1.44 7.61 -8.92
C VAL A 125 0.31 8.38 -8.26
N THR A 126 0.27 8.30 -6.92
CA THR A 126 -0.73 8.99 -6.09
C THR A 126 -0.17 10.32 -5.57
N ARG A 127 -1.01 11.38 -5.54
CA ARG A 127 -0.60 12.73 -5.11
C ARG A 127 -1.49 13.29 -3.98
N GLY A 128 -1.92 12.43 -3.08
CA GLY A 128 -2.80 12.81 -1.98
C GLY A 128 -4.17 13.27 -2.48
N LYS A 129 -4.49 14.56 -2.29
CA LYS A 129 -5.74 15.17 -2.76
C LYS A 129 -5.77 15.48 -4.26
N ASP A 130 -4.61 15.43 -4.91
CA ASP A 130 -4.47 15.71 -6.32
C ASP A 130 -4.72 14.44 -7.16
N ASP A 131 -4.76 14.62 -8.48
CA ASP A 131 -5.09 13.52 -9.38
C ASP A 131 -4.04 12.40 -9.41
N ILE A 132 -4.48 11.17 -9.65
CA ILE A 132 -3.63 10.02 -9.84
C ILE A 132 -3.25 9.88 -11.31
N THR A 133 -2.00 9.50 -11.59
CA THR A 133 -1.58 9.16 -12.95
C THR A 133 -1.24 7.68 -13.06
N TYR A 134 -1.73 7.05 -14.14
CA TYR A 134 -1.46 5.65 -14.46
C TYR A 134 -1.57 5.40 -15.96
N LYS A 135 -0.54 4.80 -16.56
CA LYS A 135 -0.48 4.48 -18.00
C LYS A 135 -0.87 5.66 -18.90
N GLY A 136 -0.34 6.85 -18.60
CA GLY A 136 -0.61 8.07 -19.35
C GLY A 136 -1.98 8.71 -19.11
N ASN A 137 -2.85 8.08 -18.35
CA ASN A 137 -4.15 8.63 -17.99
C ASN A 137 -4.10 9.36 -16.64
N THR A 138 -4.98 10.34 -16.47
CA THR A 138 -5.16 11.08 -15.23
C THR A 138 -6.56 10.78 -14.66
N TYR A 139 -6.59 10.33 -13.41
CA TYR A 139 -7.81 9.99 -12.69
C TYR A 139 -8.08 11.01 -11.60
N LYS A 140 -9.28 11.60 -11.62
CA LYS A 140 -9.69 12.65 -10.69
C LYS A 140 -9.92 12.09 -9.29
N THR A 141 -9.21 12.63 -8.30
CA THR A 141 -9.46 12.30 -6.90
C THR A 141 -10.80 12.93 -6.45
N PRO A 142 -11.72 12.15 -5.84
CA PRO A 142 -12.97 12.66 -5.31
C PRO A 142 -12.72 13.76 -4.26
N LYS A 143 -13.45 14.88 -4.38
CA LYS A 143 -13.40 15.97 -3.40
C LYS A 143 -14.32 15.63 -2.23
N VAL A 144 -13.74 15.23 -1.11
CA VAL A 144 -14.46 14.92 0.12
C VAL A 144 -13.94 15.76 1.28
N ASN A 145 -14.73 15.87 2.34
CA ASN A 145 -14.26 16.48 3.58
C ASN A 145 -13.37 15.49 4.33
N ALA A 146 -12.05 15.64 4.16
CA ALA A 146 -11.09 14.75 4.81
C ALA A 146 -10.90 15.15 6.28
N HIS A 147 -11.11 14.18 7.17
CA HIS A 147 -10.84 14.32 8.61
C HIS A 147 -9.44 13.83 8.97
N ASP A 148 -9.00 12.72 8.37
CA ASP A 148 -7.66 12.17 8.57
C ASP A 148 -7.21 11.46 7.27
N VAL A 149 -5.95 11.64 6.90
CA VAL A 149 -5.38 11.00 5.71
C VAL A 149 -4.63 9.69 6.01
N CYS A 150 -4.61 9.30 7.29
CA CYS A 150 -3.93 8.08 7.71
C CYS A 150 -4.54 6.84 7.06
N GLY A 151 -3.70 6.02 6.41
CA GLY A 151 -4.11 4.75 5.82
C GLY A 151 -4.73 4.85 4.42
N ALA A 152 -5.03 6.05 3.91
CA ALA A 152 -5.64 6.21 2.58
C ALA A 152 -4.85 5.55 1.45
N GLY A 153 -3.51 5.65 1.49
CA GLY A 153 -2.63 5.00 0.52
C GLY A 153 -2.67 3.48 0.59
N ASP A 154 -2.77 2.92 1.80
CA ASP A 154 -2.89 1.47 2.02
C ASP A 154 -4.26 0.96 1.55
N THR A 155 -5.34 1.74 1.85
CA THR A 155 -6.71 1.43 1.39
C THR A 155 -6.80 1.48 -0.13
N PHE A 156 -6.26 2.54 -0.76
CA PHE A 156 -6.19 2.64 -2.21
C PHE A 156 -5.50 1.41 -2.82
N PHE A 157 -4.35 1.03 -2.27
CA PHE A 157 -3.55 -0.07 -2.79
C PHE A 157 -4.28 -1.41 -2.66
N ALA A 158 -4.87 -1.72 -1.49
CA ALA A 158 -5.66 -2.93 -1.28
C ALA A 158 -6.87 -2.99 -2.22
N ALA A 159 -7.60 -1.88 -2.36
CA ALA A 159 -8.77 -1.79 -3.23
C ALA A 159 -8.41 -1.92 -4.71
N TYR A 160 -7.26 -1.39 -5.14
CA TYR A 160 -6.77 -1.56 -6.50
C TYR A 160 -6.36 -3.01 -6.79
N VAL A 161 -5.67 -3.68 -5.87
CA VAL A 161 -5.32 -5.11 -6.03
C VAL A 161 -6.57 -5.96 -6.14
N TYR A 162 -7.61 -5.66 -5.34
CA TYR A 162 -8.89 -6.35 -5.37
C TYR A 162 -9.64 -6.20 -6.71
N SER A 163 -9.68 -4.97 -7.25
CA SER A 163 -10.59 -4.63 -8.36
C SER A 163 -9.91 -4.41 -9.70
N SER A 164 -8.61 -4.14 -9.71
CA SER A 164 -7.85 -3.62 -10.86
C SER A 164 -8.44 -2.31 -11.46
N ASP A 165 -9.25 -1.57 -10.67
CA ASP A 165 -9.92 -0.34 -11.07
C ASP A 165 -9.47 0.84 -10.19
N ILE A 166 -8.87 1.84 -10.83
CA ILE A 166 -8.41 3.08 -10.17
C ILE A 166 -9.59 3.85 -9.53
N ASN A 167 -10.76 3.90 -10.19
CA ASN A 167 -11.91 4.65 -9.67
C ASN A 167 -12.50 3.97 -8.44
N PHE A 168 -12.56 2.62 -8.42
CA PHE A 168 -12.95 1.87 -7.26
C PHE A 168 -11.98 2.12 -6.09
N ALA A 169 -10.67 2.07 -6.35
CA ALA A 169 -9.63 2.33 -5.36
C ALA A 169 -9.67 3.77 -4.82
N LEU A 170 -9.92 4.76 -5.70
CA LEU A 170 -10.13 6.16 -5.30
C LEU A 170 -11.36 6.33 -4.41
N LYS A 171 -12.46 5.65 -4.72
CA LYS A 171 -13.67 5.69 -3.91
C LYS A 171 -13.43 5.09 -2.53
N ALA A 172 -12.76 3.94 -2.44
CA ALA A 172 -12.37 3.33 -1.17
C ALA A 172 -11.51 4.28 -0.32
N ALA A 173 -10.45 4.83 -0.88
CA ALA A 173 -9.59 5.80 -0.20
C ALA A 173 -10.34 7.07 0.24
N SER A 174 -11.31 7.54 -0.57
CA SER A 174 -12.12 8.70 -0.24
C SER A 174 -13.04 8.46 0.96
N ILE A 175 -13.50 7.24 1.17
CA ILE A 175 -14.26 6.86 2.38
C ILE A 175 -13.33 6.86 3.59
N THR A 176 -12.15 6.26 3.47
CA THR A 176 -11.17 6.19 4.57
C THR A 176 -10.83 7.57 5.13
N VAL A 177 -10.56 8.56 4.29
CA VAL A 177 -10.16 9.90 4.76
C VAL A 177 -11.29 10.69 5.46
N GLN A 178 -12.52 10.24 5.38
CA GLN A 178 -13.67 10.83 6.10
C GLN A 178 -13.80 10.30 7.53
N HIS A 179 -12.94 9.37 7.94
CA HIS A 179 -12.89 8.81 9.30
C HIS A 179 -11.62 9.25 10.03
N ILE A 180 -11.67 9.29 11.35
CA ILE A 180 -10.50 9.59 12.19
C ILE A 180 -9.74 8.29 12.42
N GLY A 181 -8.43 8.32 12.18
CA GLY A 181 -7.55 7.17 12.30
C GLY A 181 -7.59 6.26 11.06
N VAL A 182 -7.16 5.02 11.26
CA VAL A 182 -7.15 4.02 10.20
C VAL A 182 -8.53 3.40 10.06
N TYR A 183 -9.13 3.48 8.88
CA TYR A 183 -10.43 2.94 8.56
C TYR A 183 -10.36 2.06 7.31
N SER A 184 -10.93 0.87 7.37
CA SER A 184 -11.00 -0.07 6.25
C SER A 184 -12.44 -0.18 5.76
N PRO A 185 -12.82 0.47 4.66
CA PRO A 185 -14.19 0.45 4.16
C PRO A 185 -14.57 -0.94 3.65
N SER A 186 -15.78 -1.37 3.94
CA SER A 186 -16.33 -2.61 3.43
C SER A 186 -16.67 -2.52 1.94
N LEU A 187 -16.74 -3.65 1.26
CA LEU A 187 -17.16 -3.73 -0.13
C LEU A 187 -18.52 -3.05 -0.36
N LYS A 188 -19.47 -3.23 0.58
CA LYS A 188 -20.80 -2.63 0.50
C LYS A 188 -20.76 -1.09 0.52
N GLU A 189 -19.91 -0.50 1.36
CA GLU A 189 -19.74 0.97 1.42
C GLU A 189 -19.13 1.53 0.14
N ILE A 190 -18.20 0.81 -0.47
CA ILE A 190 -17.58 1.25 -1.71
C ILE A 190 -18.54 1.15 -2.90
N GLN A 191 -19.47 0.20 -2.90
CA GLN A 191 -20.42 -0.02 -3.99
C GLN A 191 -21.67 0.89 -3.93
N GLN A 192 -21.92 1.53 -2.79
CA GLN A 192 -22.99 2.53 -2.65
C GLN A 192 -22.65 3.85 -3.34
#